data_8ee0672463c824aca52d6b0685091037
#
_entry.id   8ee0672463c824aca52d6b0685091037
#
_cell.length_a   1.000
_cell.length_b   1.000
_cell.length_c   1.000
_cell.angle_alpha   90.00
_cell.angle_beta   90.00
_cell.angle_gamma   90.00
#
_symmetry.space_group_name_H-M   'P 1'
#
loop_
_entity.id
_entity.type
_entity.pdbx_description
1 polymer ?
#
loop_
_entity_poly.entity_id
_entity_poly.type
_entity_poly.pdbx_seq_one_letter_code
_entity_poly.pdbx_strand_id
1 'polypeptide(L)'
;MKIKKKAKRISSVALCVLMLLTALPMTAITANAAAQAYIKYIDTEVYIGDVLNIIVGVNSGADETFTYQWQAKYPSLNWVNLSDKTDRPDSKFSGVFTDHLKFQTYAELVGPGSGWKDVVFRCKVTGSKSGTFYSGKCNFPGLLEKTEIPIIGFLGLEKPEQRKIPSTTATPINSTYYSFDYIEWYEYKNNKVSRKLNDGEAFDSGMYCCQLYFNMNRGYAVAKNAVCGLYNDDGQATILQDLSLIHISEPTRPEPI
;
A
#
# COMPACT_ATOMS: atom_id res chain seq x y z
N MET A 1 35.48 -31.19 77.57
CA MET A 1 35.73 -31.57 76.18
C MET A 1 34.59 -32.43 75.66
N LYS A 2 33.40 -31.83 75.36
CA LYS A 2 32.20 -32.52 74.81
C LYS A 2 31.35 -31.60 73.99
N ILE A 3 31.87 -31.02 72.91
CA ILE A 3 31.07 -30.16 71.98
C ILE A 3 31.27 -30.56 70.49
N LYS A 4 31.84 -31.67 70.16
CA LYS A 4 32.10 -32.01 68.71
C LYS A 4 31.16 -33.04 68.06
N LYS A 5 30.13 -33.53 68.78
CA LYS A 5 29.26 -34.58 68.18
C LYS A 5 27.88 -34.10 67.68
N LYS A 6 27.45 -32.87 67.94
CA LYS A 6 26.14 -32.37 67.48
C LYS A 6 26.14 -31.71 66.11
N ALA A 7 27.29 -31.25 65.60
CA ALA A 7 27.39 -30.56 64.32
C ALA A 7 27.29 -31.48 63.08
N LYS A 8 27.64 -32.77 63.22
CA LYS A 8 27.56 -33.72 62.04
C LYS A 8 26.18 -34.24 61.68
N ARG A 9 25.21 -34.16 62.64
CA ARG A 9 23.82 -34.64 62.28
C ARG A 9 22.96 -33.58 61.63
N ILE A 10 23.24 -32.30 61.79
CA ILE A 10 22.49 -31.22 61.22
C ILE A 10 22.85 -31.06 59.69
N SER A 11 24.10 -31.33 59.34
CA SER A 11 24.56 -31.22 57.96
C SER A 11 23.97 -32.29 57.05
N SER A 12 23.67 -33.51 57.54
CA SER A 12 23.12 -34.59 56.71
C SER A 12 21.62 -34.42 56.44
N VAL A 13 20.87 -33.84 57.39
CA VAL A 13 19.45 -33.55 57.19
C VAL A 13 19.27 -32.36 56.28
N ALA A 14 20.12 -31.34 56.36
CA ALA A 14 20.11 -30.17 55.47
C ALA A 14 20.45 -30.57 54.00
N LEU A 15 21.39 -31.55 53.84
CA LEU A 15 21.77 -32.03 52.52
C LEU A 15 20.66 -32.88 51.88
N CYS A 16 19.93 -33.70 52.68
CA CYS A 16 18.79 -34.48 52.16
C CYS A 16 17.60 -33.59 51.80
N VAL A 17 17.34 -32.49 52.50
CA VAL A 17 16.26 -31.53 52.16
C VAL A 17 16.64 -30.76 50.88
N LEU A 18 17.93 -30.43 50.72
CA LEU A 18 18.40 -29.75 49.53
C LEU A 18 18.31 -30.68 48.27
N MET A 19 18.60 -31.97 48.44
CA MET A 19 18.46 -32.95 47.33
C MET A 19 17.00 -33.28 47.02
N LEU A 20 16.08 -33.21 47.96
CA LEU A 20 14.67 -33.39 47.71
C LEU A 20 14.05 -32.19 46.97
N LEU A 21 14.57 -30.97 47.14
CA LEU A 21 14.11 -29.80 46.38
C LEU A 21 14.61 -29.82 44.90
N THR A 22 15.73 -30.52 44.63
CA THR A 22 16.21 -30.62 43.22
C THR A 22 15.57 -31.75 42.44
N ALA A 23 14.79 -32.64 43.07
CA ALA A 23 14.11 -33.75 42.46
C ALA A 23 12.63 -33.43 42.11
N LEU A 24 12.16 -32.23 42.39
CA LEU A 24 10.88 -31.80 41.84
C LEU A 24 11.08 -31.67 40.32
N PRO A 25 10.28 -32.38 39.48
CA PRO A 25 10.31 -32.10 38.06
C PRO A 25 10.05 -30.61 37.93
N MET A 26 11.07 -29.87 37.47
CA MET A 26 10.78 -28.53 36.89
C MET A 26 9.92 -28.83 35.70
N THR A 27 8.61 -28.92 35.90
CA THR A 27 7.68 -28.66 34.82
C THR A 27 8.08 -27.26 34.36
N ALA A 28 8.78 -27.19 33.24
CA ALA A 28 9.01 -25.93 32.58
C ALA A 28 7.62 -25.33 32.42
N ILE A 29 7.26 -24.40 33.30
CA ILE A 29 6.15 -23.51 33.05
C ILE A 29 6.62 -22.72 31.83
N THR A 30 6.38 -23.28 30.62
CA THR A 30 6.41 -22.49 29.41
C THR A 30 5.30 -21.47 29.63
N ALA A 31 5.68 -20.32 30.20
CA ALA A 31 4.82 -19.16 30.18
C ALA A 31 4.58 -18.91 28.69
N ASN A 32 3.49 -19.44 28.15
CA ASN A 32 3.02 -19.03 26.85
C ASN A 32 2.85 -17.52 26.95
N ALA A 33 3.74 -16.81 26.28
CA ALA A 33 3.62 -15.36 26.21
C ALA A 33 2.21 -15.08 25.70
N ALA A 34 1.44 -14.27 26.44
CA ALA A 34 0.10 -13.91 26.05
C ALA A 34 0.14 -13.35 24.62
N ALA A 35 -0.77 -13.76 23.78
CA ALA A 35 -0.85 -13.28 22.43
C ALA A 35 -0.98 -11.75 22.41
N GLN A 36 -0.20 -11.10 21.56
CA GLN A 36 -0.16 -9.65 21.45
C GLN A 36 -0.29 -9.24 19.98
N ALA A 37 -1.14 -8.24 19.72
CA ALA A 37 -1.22 -7.59 18.43
C ALA A 37 -0.46 -6.26 18.47
N TYR A 38 0.20 -5.92 17.36
CA TYR A 38 0.92 -4.68 17.18
C TYR A 38 0.73 -4.14 15.77
N ILE A 39 0.90 -2.83 15.57
CA ILE A 39 0.92 -2.27 14.23
C ILE A 39 2.26 -2.63 13.60
N LYS A 40 2.22 -3.51 12.60
CA LYS A 40 3.39 -3.97 11.83
C LYS A 40 3.83 -2.92 10.81
N TYR A 41 2.86 -2.25 10.20
CA TYR A 41 3.10 -1.27 9.15
C TYR A 41 1.97 -0.23 9.08
N ILE A 42 2.32 1.00 8.77
CA ILE A 42 1.41 2.07 8.37
C ILE A 42 2.11 2.96 7.36
N ASP A 43 1.39 3.41 6.34
CA ASP A 43 1.90 4.41 5.41
C ASP A 43 2.16 5.73 6.13
N THR A 44 3.37 6.26 6.00
CA THR A 44 3.77 7.54 6.61
C THR A 44 3.57 8.74 5.69
N GLU A 45 3.58 8.50 4.39
CA GLU A 45 3.29 9.49 3.36
C GLU A 45 2.11 9.00 2.53
N VAL A 46 1.03 9.74 2.52
CA VAL A 46 -0.20 9.40 1.78
C VAL A 46 -0.67 10.65 1.06
N TYR A 47 -0.85 10.54 -0.23
CA TYR A 47 -1.39 11.64 -1.04
C TYR A 47 -2.91 11.51 -1.17
N ILE A 48 -3.58 12.63 -1.40
CA ILE A 48 -5.02 12.64 -1.70
C ILE A 48 -5.28 11.77 -2.94
N GLY A 49 -6.23 10.86 -2.83
CA GLY A 49 -6.55 9.87 -3.87
C GLY A 49 -5.81 8.53 -3.75
N ASP A 50 -4.75 8.45 -2.93
CA ASP A 50 -4.05 7.20 -2.68
C ASP A 50 -4.78 6.31 -1.66
N VAL A 51 -4.40 5.04 -1.63
CA VAL A 51 -4.86 4.10 -0.60
C VAL A 51 -3.89 4.13 0.58
N LEU A 52 -4.38 4.45 1.77
CA LEU A 52 -3.68 4.26 3.04
C LEU A 52 -3.72 2.78 3.42
N ASN A 53 -2.57 2.20 3.70
CA ASN A 53 -2.44 0.83 4.17
C ASN A 53 -2.02 0.79 5.65
N ILE A 54 -2.68 -0.06 6.45
CA ILE A 54 -2.31 -0.34 7.83
C ILE A 54 -2.31 -1.85 8.02
N ILE A 55 -1.20 -2.41 8.50
CA ILE A 55 -1.06 -3.86 8.72
C ILE A 55 -0.85 -4.12 10.20
N VAL A 56 -1.57 -5.10 10.74
CA VAL A 56 -1.39 -5.59 12.09
C VAL A 56 -0.60 -6.90 12.07
N GLY A 57 0.33 -7.04 13.00
CA GLY A 57 1.00 -8.32 13.29
C GLY A 57 0.50 -8.90 14.59
N VAL A 58 0.59 -10.22 14.73
CA VAL A 58 0.29 -10.94 15.96
C VAL A 58 1.48 -11.79 16.36
N ASN A 59 1.93 -11.63 17.60
CA ASN A 59 2.85 -12.56 18.25
C ASN A 59 2.06 -13.50 19.13
N SER A 60 2.11 -14.79 18.86
CA SER A 60 1.49 -15.82 19.68
C SER A 60 2.49 -16.95 19.94
N GLY A 61 2.53 -17.45 21.18
CA GLY A 61 3.28 -18.65 21.52
C GLY A 61 2.55 -19.96 21.18
N ALA A 62 1.32 -19.89 20.74
CA ALA A 62 0.48 -21.02 20.40
C ALA A 62 0.15 -21.05 18.90
N ASP A 63 0.06 -22.26 18.35
CA ASP A 63 -0.52 -22.46 17.02
C ASP A 63 -2.05 -22.27 17.12
N GLU A 64 -2.52 -21.14 16.58
CA GLU A 64 -3.91 -20.73 16.63
C GLU A 64 -4.31 -19.89 15.42
N THR A 65 -5.62 -19.81 15.17
CA THR A 65 -6.18 -18.95 14.13
C THR A 65 -6.70 -17.64 14.72
N PHE A 66 -6.61 -16.56 13.91
CA PHE A 66 -7.03 -15.22 14.31
C PHE A 66 -8.13 -14.69 13.41
N THR A 67 -9.05 -13.96 14.01
CA THR A 67 -10.01 -13.11 13.31
C THR A 67 -9.76 -11.66 13.67
N TYR A 68 -10.06 -10.76 12.75
CA TYR A 68 -9.73 -9.36 12.84
C TYR A 68 -10.99 -8.51 12.72
N GLN A 69 -11.00 -7.36 13.37
CA GLN A 69 -11.99 -6.30 13.19
C GLN A 69 -11.33 -4.95 13.42
N TRP A 70 -11.15 -4.21 12.37
CA TRP A 70 -10.63 -2.87 12.47
C TRP A 70 -11.65 -1.90 13.06
N GLN A 71 -11.14 -0.97 13.85
CA GLN A 71 -11.91 0.04 14.56
C GLN A 71 -11.27 1.41 14.36
N ALA A 72 -12.11 2.45 14.27
CA ALA A 72 -11.69 3.83 14.31
C ALA A 72 -12.27 4.53 15.54
N LYS A 73 -11.54 5.51 16.05
CA LYS A 73 -12.01 6.45 17.05
C LYS A 73 -11.95 7.86 16.48
N TYR A 74 -13.10 8.47 16.34
CA TYR A 74 -13.24 9.89 15.98
C TYR A 74 -13.19 10.77 17.23
N PRO A 75 -12.83 12.07 17.14
CA PRO A 75 -12.60 12.92 18.29
C PRO A 75 -13.68 12.90 19.35
N SER A 76 -14.94 12.88 18.96
CA SER A 76 -16.10 12.93 19.87
C SER A 76 -16.82 11.60 20.06
N LEU A 77 -16.30 10.50 19.51
CA LEU A 77 -16.96 9.21 19.53
C LEU A 77 -16.13 8.15 20.28
N ASN A 78 -16.79 7.11 20.74
CA ASN A 78 -16.15 5.87 21.19
C ASN A 78 -15.58 5.10 19.98
N TRP A 79 -14.88 3.99 20.25
CA TRP A 79 -14.41 3.08 19.23
C TRP A 79 -15.58 2.52 18.41
N VAL A 80 -15.53 2.69 17.10
CA VAL A 80 -16.55 2.22 16.14
C VAL A 80 -15.92 1.14 15.28
N ASN A 81 -16.62 0.03 15.08
CA ASN A 81 -16.21 -0.98 14.10
C ASN A 81 -16.32 -0.39 12.69
N LEU A 82 -15.28 -0.58 11.91
CA LEU A 82 -15.31 -0.22 10.49
C LEU A 82 -16.12 -1.28 9.72
N SER A 83 -16.74 -0.83 8.63
CA SER A 83 -17.47 -1.69 7.69
C SER A 83 -16.66 -1.81 6.40
N ASP A 84 -16.64 -3.02 5.83
CA ASP A 84 -16.02 -3.29 4.54
C ASP A 84 -16.98 -2.93 3.37
N LYS A 85 -16.45 -2.83 2.16
CA LYS A 85 -17.25 -2.68 0.94
C LYS A 85 -18.22 -3.83 0.70
N THR A 86 -17.95 -5.02 1.25
CA THR A 86 -18.85 -6.16 1.22
C THR A 86 -20.13 -5.91 2.02
N ASP A 87 -20.02 -5.22 3.16
CA ASP A 87 -21.16 -4.87 4.02
C ASP A 87 -21.80 -3.53 3.61
N ARG A 88 -20.99 -2.62 3.07
CA ARG A 88 -21.39 -1.28 2.66
C ARG A 88 -20.68 -0.90 1.36
N PRO A 89 -21.35 -1.01 0.21
CA PRO A 89 -20.74 -0.74 -1.10
C PRO A 89 -20.12 0.66 -1.25
N ASP A 90 -20.63 1.66 -0.51
CA ASP A 90 -20.14 3.03 -0.46
C ASP A 90 -18.95 3.23 0.50
N SER A 91 -18.56 2.20 1.25
CA SER A 91 -17.44 2.28 2.18
C SER A 91 -16.13 2.58 1.45
N LYS A 92 -15.34 3.46 2.05
CA LYS A 92 -13.96 3.74 1.60
C LYS A 92 -12.94 2.77 2.20
N PHE A 93 -13.38 1.90 3.11
CA PHE A 93 -12.56 0.87 3.73
C PHE A 93 -12.70 -0.47 3.00
N SER A 94 -11.62 -1.26 3.03
CA SER A 94 -11.61 -2.66 2.65
C SER A 94 -10.60 -3.42 3.51
N GLY A 95 -10.75 -4.73 3.62
CA GLY A 95 -9.91 -5.57 4.48
C GLY A 95 -10.16 -5.37 5.98
N VAL A 96 -11.33 -4.87 6.39
CA VAL A 96 -11.64 -4.58 7.80
C VAL A 96 -11.72 -5.83 8.67
N PHE A 97 -11.85 -7.01 8.08
CA PHE A 97 -11.86 -8.31 8.73
C PHE A 97 -10.57 -9.11 8.51
N THR A 98 -9.52 -8.46 8.01
CA THR A 98 -8.21 -9.05 7.76
C THR A 98 -7.13 -8.35 8.59
N ASP A 99 -5.91 -8.84 8.53
CA ASP A 99 -4.75 -8.19 9.12
C ASP A 99 -4.33 -6.90 8.38
N HIS A 100 -4.90 -6.64 7.19
CA HIS A 100 -4.55 -5.52 6.32
C HIS A 100 -5.75 -4.61 6.04
N LEU A 101 -5.83 -3.47 6.74
CA LEU A 101 -6.80 -2.41 6.45
C LEU A 101 -6.31 -1.56 5.29
N LYS A 102 -7.18 -1.35 4.31
CA LYS A 102 -7.00 -0.40 3.21
C LYS A 102 -8.06 0.70 3.31
N PHE A 103 -7.65 1.95 3.17
CA PHE A 103 -8.55 3.10 3.21
C PHE A 103 -8.31 4.01 2.02
N GLN A 104 -9.31 4.14 1.13
CA GLN A 104 -9.28 5.05 -0.01
C GLN A 104 -9.39 6.49 0.47
N THR A 105 -8.32 7.27 0.30
CA THR A 105 -8.32 8.68 0.68
C THR A 105 -9.00 9.56 -0.37
N TYR A 106 -9.47 10.74 0.02
CA TYR A 106 -10.15 11.71 -0.84
C TYR A 106 -10.01 13.13 -0.28
N ALA A 107 -10.28 14.15 -1.11
CA ALA A 107 -9.98 15.54 -0.81
C ALA A 107 -10.70 16.09 0.44
N GLU A 108 -11.94 15.67 0.70
CA GLU A 108 -12.73 16.16 1.83
C GLU A 108 -12.16 15.76 3.20
N LEU A 109 -11.22 14.79 3.24
CA LEU A 109 -10.53 14.42 4.49
C LEU A 109 -9.62 15.52 5.04
N VAL A 110 -9.15 16.44 4.19
CA VAL A 110 -8.23 17.52 4.57
C VAL A 110 -8.92 18.87 4.74
N GLY A 111 -10.23 18.94 4.47
CA GLY A 111 -11.01 20.17 4.60
C GLY A 111 -11.04 20.72 6.03
N PRO A 112 -11.25 22.04 6.22
CA PRO A 112 -11.42 22.65 7.53
C PRO A 112 -12.56 21.95 8.30
N GLY A 113 -12.26 21.49 9.52
CA GLY A 113 -13.26 20.83 10.37
C GLY A 113 -13.52 19.35 10.04
N SER A 114 -12.79 18.74 9.12
CA SER A 114 -12.96 17.31 8.77
C SER A 114 -12.76 16.36 9.97
N GLY A 115 -11.94 16.76 10.95
CA GLY A 115 -11.62 15.96 12.14
C GLY A 115 -10.77 14.70 11.86
N TRP A 116 -10.43 14.42 10.60
CA TRP A 116 -9.69 13.21 10.24
C TRP A 116 -8.27 13.19 10.78
N LYS A 117 -7.61 14.32 10.93
CA LYS A 117 -6.27 14.43 11.55
C LYS A 117 -6.20 13.84 12.95
N ASP A 118 -7.33 13.77 13.66
CA ASP A 118 -7.43 13.29 15.03
C ASP A 118 -8.03 11.87 15.10
N VAL A 119 -8.28 11.23 13.96
CA VAL A 119 -8.79 9.86 13.88
C VAL A 119 -7.68 8.89 14.24
N VAL A 120 -8.02 7.93 15.07
CA VAL A 120 -7.10 6.89 15.56
C VAL A 120 -7.65 5.53 15.19
N PHE A 121 -6.79 4.66 14.67
CA PHE A 121 -7.14 3.28 14.31
C PHE A 121 -6.56 2.28 15.33
N ARG A 122 -7.22 1.14 15.47
CA ARG A 122 -6.72 -0.07 16.08
C ARG A 122 -7.37 -1.29 15.46
N CYS A 123 -6.75 -2.45 15.63
CA CYS A 123 -7.36 -3.73 15.27
C CYS A 123 -7.75 -4.50 16.55
N LYS A 124 -9.00 -4.96 16.61
CA LYS A 124 -9.46 -5.96 17.55
C LYS A 124 -9.15 -7.32 16.96
N VAL A 125 -8.36 -8.13 17.65
CA VAL A 125 -7.96 -9.47 17.22
C VAL A 125 -8.56 -10.47 18.17
N THR A 126 -9.10 -11.56 17.65
CA THR A 126 -9.63 -12.66 18.45
C THR A 126 -8.96 -13.96 18.02
N GLY A 127 -8.16 -14.52 18.91
CA GLY A 127 -7.54 -15.82 18.71
C GLY A 127 -8.42 -16.96 19.17
N SER A 128 -8.30 -18.09 18.53
CA SER A 128 -9.08 -19.30 18.86
C SER A 128 -8.76 -19.86 20.24
N LYS A 129 -7.58 -19.55 20.79
CA LYS A 129 -7.13 -20.02 22.11
C LYS A 129 -6.85 -18.86 23.07
N SER A 130 -6.32 -17.73 22.56
CA SER A 130 -5.88 -16.59 23.37
C SER A 130 -6.98 -15.57 23.70
N GLY A 131 -8.19 -15.75 23.13
CA GLY A 131 -9.31 -14.82 23.35
C GLY A 131 -9.15 -13.50 22.58
N THR A 132 -9.75 -12.43 23.11
CA THR A 132 -9.77 -11.11 22.44
C THR A 132 -8.76 -10.15 23.03
N PHE A 133 -7.99 -9.50 22.15
CA PHE A 133 -7.01 -8.46 22.49
C PHE A 133 -6.96 -7.39 21.39
N TYR A 134 -6.20 -6.32 21.57
CA TYR A 134 -6.18 -5.19 20.65
C TYR A 134 -4.74 -4.86 20.27
N SER A 135 -4.55 -4.39 19.03
CA SER A 135 -3.29 -3.80 18.59
C SER A 135 -2.99 -2.49 19.34
N GLY A 136 -1.77 -2.02 19.25
CA GLY A 136 -1.44 -0.62 19.49
C GLY A 136 -2.33 0.31 18.67
N LYS A 137 -2.40 1.57 19.07
CA LYS A 137 -3.11 2.62 18.34
C LYS A 137 -2.19 3.22 17.28
N CYS A 138 -2.73 3.60 16.14
CA CYS A 138 -2.04 4.40 15.14
C CYS A 138 -2.93 5.59 14.73
N ASN A 139 -2.31 6.75 14.58
CA ASN A 139 -3.01 7.96 14.14
C ASN A 139 -3.17 7.93 12.63
N PHE A 140 -4.23 8.58 12.13
CA PHE A 140 -4.35 8.87 10.71
C PHE A 140 -3.17 9.76 10.29
N PRO A 141 -2.38 9.38 9.27
CA PRO A 141 -1.32 10.23 8.76
C PRO A 141 -1.91 11.47 8.09
N GLY A 142 -1.21 12.59 8.13
CA GLY A 142 -1.59 13.75 7.33
C GLY A 142 -1.59 13.39 5.86
N LEU A 143 -2.58 13.91 5.10
CA LEU A 143 -2.59 13.76 3.65
C LEU A 143 -1.79 14.87 2.99
N LEU A 144 -1.05 14.51 1.96
CA LEU A 144 -0.28 15.41 1.12
C LEU A 144 -1.05 15.69 -0.17
N GLU A 145 -0.95 16.90 -0.69
CA GLU A 145 -1.44 17.24 -2.01
C GLU A 145 -0.45 16.75 -3.08
N LYS A 146 -0.98 16.28 -4.22
CA LYS A 146 -0.14 15.94 -5.37
C LYS A 146 0.26 17.22 -6.10
N THR A 147 1.50 17.26 -6.57
CA THR A 147 1.96 18.34 -7.45
C THR A 147 1.39 18.14 -8.84
N GLU A 148 0.62 19.11 -9.31
CA GLU A 148 0.03 19.07 -10.66
C GLU A 148 1.08 19.39 -11.73
N ILE A 149 1.17 18.53 -12.75
CA ILE A 149 2.09 18.67 -13.89
C ILE A 149 1.33 19.19 -15.10
N PRO A 150 1.62 20.42 -15.54
CA PRO A 150 0.88 21.06 -16.63
C PRO A 150 1.33 20.61 -18.03
N ILE A 151 2.49 19.98 -18.14
CA ILE A 151 3.06 19.56 -19.45
C ILE A 151 3.50 18.11 -19.34
N ILE A 152 2.95 17.28 -20.21
CA ILE A 152 3.35 15.88 -20.39
C ILE A 152 3.98 15.78 -21.78
N GLY A 153 5.23 15.37 -21.85
CA GLY A 153 5.96 15.32 -23.12
C GLY A 153 6.81 14.06 -23.26
N PHE A 154 6.97 13.64 -24.50
CA PHE A 154 7.77 12.47 -24.84
C PHE A 154 8.66 12.74 -26.06
N LEU A 155 9.84 12.12 -26.04
CA LEU A 155 10.83 12.09 -27.11
C LEU A 155 10.87 10.70 -27.77
N GLY A 156 11.46 10.62 -28.95
CA GLY A 156 11.79 9.36 -29.63
C GLY A 156 10.63 8.72 -30.37
N LEU A 157 9.50 9.42 -30.56
CA LEU A 157 8.43 8.95 -31.42
C LEU A 157 8.64 9.43 -32.85
N GLU A 158 8.92 8.51 -33.75
CA GLU A 158 9.06 8.80 -35.19
C GLU A 158 7.69 8.94 -35.86
N LYS A 159 7.63 9.82 -36.86
CA LYS A 159 6.44 9.93 -37.71
C LYS A 159 6.18 8.62 -38.45
N PRO A 160 4.90 8.23 -38.64
CA PRO A 160 4.57 7.10 -39.48
C PRO A 160 5.11 7.27 -40.90
N GLU A 161 5.96 6.36 -41.33
CA GLU A 161 6.45 6.29 -42.70
C GLU A 161 6.13 4.90 -43.29
N GLN A 162 5.73 4.89 -44.54
CA GLN A 162 5.37 3.65 -45.22
C GLN A 162 6.50 2.63 -45.18
N ARG A 163 6.19 1.39 -44.86
CA ARG A 163 7.11 0.25 -44.70
C ARG A 163 8.02 0.30 -43.49
N LYS A 164 7.91 1.34 -42.63
CA LYS A 164 8.59 1.35 -41.33
C LYS A 164 7.71 0.70 -40.26
N ILE A 165 8.36 0.02 -39.35
CA ILE A 165 7.69 -0.52 -38.14
C ILE A 165 7.50 0.65 -37.15
N PRO A 166 6.34 0.76 -36.51
CA PRO A 166 6.05 1.77 -35.51
C PRO A 166 7.05 1.79 -34.36
N SER A 167 7.34 2.97 -33.80
CA SER A 167 8.05 3.09 -32.53
C SER A 167 7.27 2.38 -31.43
N THR A 168 7.95 1.58 -30.63
CA THR A 168 7.38 0.85 -29.48
C THR A 168 7.77 1.44 -28.14
N THR A 169 8.63 2.47 -28.15
CA THR A 169 9.15 3.14 -26.95
C THR A 169 9.07 4.65 -27.12
N ALA A 170 8.97 5.35 -25.99
CA ALA A 170 9.07 6.78 -25.93
C ALA A 170 9.79 7.18 -24.61
N THR A 171 10.50 8.28 -24.64
CA THR A 171 11.25 8.78 -23.48
C THR A 171 10.53 9.98 -22.89
N PRO A 172 10.12 9.95 -21.59
CA PRO A 172 9.56 11.12 -20.93
C PRO A 172 10.53 12.30 -20.95
N ILE A 173 10.07 13.51 -21.23
CA ILE A 173 10.92 14.72 -21.12
C ILE A 173 11.32 15.00 -19.66
N ASN A 174 10.56 14.48 -18.70
CA ASN A 174 10.89 14.54 -17.29
C ASN A 174 10.47 13.28 -16.55
N SER A 175 11.41 12.35 -16.41
CA SER A 175 11.22 11.07 -15.73
C SER A 175 11.02 11.17 -14.21
N THR A 176 11.24 12.35 -13.60
CA THR A 176 10.92 12.58 -12.19
C THR A 176 9.41 12.58 -11.95
N TYR A 177 8.62 13.03 -12.91
CA TYR A 177 7.18 13.22 -12.75
C TYR A 177 6.35 12.04 -13.23
N TYR A 178 6.80 11.37 -14.28
CA TYR A 178 6.08 10.26 -14.89
C TYR A 178 7.02 9.32 -15.65
N SER A 179 6.56 8.11 -15.89
CA SER A 179 7.26 7.09 -16.68
C SER A 179 6.44 6.64 -17.86
N PHE A 180 7.11 6.32 -18.97
CA PHE A 180 6.48 5.67 -20.11
C PHE A 180 6.06 4.24 -19.72
N ASP A 181 4.89 3.82 -20.18
CA ASP A 181 4.40 2.45 -20.00
C ASP A 181 4.46 1.71 -21.32
N TYR A 182 3.55 2.02 -22.25
CA TYR A 182 3.54 1.44 -23.59
C TYR A 182 2.86 2.38 -24.58
N ILE A 183 2.91 2.02 -25.87
CA ILE A 183 2.29 2.74 -26.97
C ILE A 183 1.53 1.75 -27.86
N GLU A 184 0.39 2.17 -28.35
CA GLU A 184 -0.42 1.44 -29.31
C GLU A 184 -0.62 2.27 -30.56
N TRP A 185 -0.52 1.64 -31.73
CA TRP A 185 -0.72 2.30 -33.00
C TRP A 185 -2.00 1.82 -33.68
N TYR A 186 -2.68 2.74 -34.33
CA TYR A 186 -3.97 2.50 -34.99
C TYR A 186 -4.00 3.14 -36.35
N GLU A 187 -4.68 2.46 -37.28
CA GLU A 187 -5.11 3.11 -38.53
C GLU A 187 -6.18 4.14 -38.22
N TYR A 188 -6.10 5.29 -38.87
CA TYR A 188 -7.07 6.37 -38.76
C TYR A 188 -7.77 6.58 -40.10
N LYS A 189 -9.06 6.24 -40.19
CA LYS A 189 -9.87 6.30 -41.39
C LYS A 189 -11.21 6.99 -41.10
N ASN A 190 -11.65 7.85 -42.00
CA ASN A 190 -12.96 8.54 -41.91
C ASN A 190 -13.13 9.29 -40.55
N ASN A 191 -12.08 9.96 -40.09
CA ASN A 191 -12.02 10.70 -38.82
C ASN A 191 -12.31 9.80 -37.60
N LYS A 192 -11.98 8.53 -37.67
CA LYS A 192 -12.13 7.57 -36.56
C LYS A 192 -10.95 6.63 -36.50
N VAL A 193 -10.64 6.22 -35.27
CA VAL A 193 -9.77 5.08 -35.02
C VAL A 193 -10.43 3.84 -35.62
N SER A 194 -9.69 3.13 -36.47
CA SER A 194 -10.23 1.99 -37.23
C SER A 194 -9.74 0.66 -36.68
N ARG A 195 -8.46 0.39 -36.79
CA ARG A 195 -7.87 -0.90 -36.43
C ARG A 195 -6.56 -0.69 -35.70
N LYS A 196 -6.33 -1.46 -34.65
CA LYS A 196 -5.02 -1.54 -33.99
C LYS A 196 -4.04 -2.30 -34.91
N LEU A 197 -2.81 -1.80 -35.03
CA LEU A 197 -1.73 -2.52 -35.68
C LEU A 197 -1.27 -3.68 -34.78
N ASN A 198 -0.90 -4.80 -35.41
CA ASN A 198 -0.27 -5.90 -34.68
C ASN A 198 1.20 -5.60 -34.39
N ASP A 199 1.76 -6.29 -33.42
CA ASP A 199 3.18 -6.15 -33.09
C ASP A 199 4.07 -6.51 -34.28
N GLY A 200 4.99 -5.58 -34.63
CA GLY A 200 5.88 -5.75 -35.77
C GLY A 200 5.23 -5.46 -37.15
N GLU A 201 3.97 -5.08 -37.20
CA GLU A 201 3.31 -4.70 -38.43
C GLU A 201 3.81 -3.32 -38.90
N ALA A 202 4.28 -3.24 -40.16
CA ALA A 202 4.76 -1.98 -40.73
C ALA A 202 3.58 -1.09 -41.16
N PHE A 203 3.79 0.22 -41.16
CA PHE A 203 2.84 1.16 -41.75
C PHE A 203 2.67 0.90 -43.25
N ASP A 204 1.43 0.94 -43.72
CA ASP A 204 1.10 0.99 -45.13
C ASP A 204 0.75 2.44 -45.57
N SER A 205 0.18 2.62 -46.74
CA SER A 205 -0.36 3.91 -47.16
C SER A 205 -1.59 4.30 -46.36
N GLY A 206 -1.58 5.47 -45.70
CA GLY A 206 -2.71 5.90 -44.87
C GLY A 206 -2.34 6.89 -43.78
N MET A 207 -3.35 7.23 -42.98
CA MET A 207 -3.15 8.01 -41.75
C MET A 207 -3.16 7.06 -40.57
N TYR A 208 -2.33 7.40 -39.57
CA TYR A 208 -2.17 6.64 -38.33
C TYR A 208 -2.25 7.57 -37.14
N CYS A 209 -2.69 7.04 -36.01
CA CYS A 209 -2.62 7.68 -34.72
C CYS A 209 -2.03 6.72 -33.69
N CYS A 210 -1.48 7.24 -32.62
CA CYS A 210 -1.01 6.44 -31.51
C CYS A 210 -1.72 6.83 -30.22
N GLN A 211 -1.88 5.85 -29.35
CA GLN A 211 -2.24 6.03 -27.95
C GLN A 211 -0.99 5.76 -27.12
N LEU A 212 -0.59 6.71 -26.31
CA LEU A 212 0.57 6.61 -25.45
C LEU A 212 0.11 6.50 -24.02
N TYR A 213 0.57 5.46 -23.34
CA TYR A 213 0.26 5.16 -21.95
C TYR A 213 1.46 5.49 -21.08
N PHE A 214 1.18 6.10 -19.93
CA PHE A 214 2.21 6.48 -18.97
C PHE A 214 1.66 6.46 -17.55
N ASN A 215 2.57 6.29 -16.59
CA ASN A 215 2.26 6.28 -15.17
C ASN A 215 2.80 7.54 -14.51
N MET A 216 1.97 8.23 -13.74
CA MET A 216 2.44 9.32 -12.89
C MET A 216 3.24 8.74 -11.72
N ASN A 217 4.40 9.32 -11.43
CA ASN A 217 5.18 8.95 -10.26
C ASN A 217 4.46 9.43 -8.99
N ARG A 218 4.77 8.78 -7.88
CA ARG A 218 4.15 9.09 -6.59
C ARG A 218 4.32 10.58 -6.23
N GLY A 219 3.26 11.21 -5.78
CA GLY A 219 3.24 12.63 -5.42
C GLY A 219 2.95 13.58 -6.57
N TYR A 220 2.70 13.07 -7.77
CA TYR A 220 2.38 13.88 -8.94
C TYR A 220 1.02 13.50 -9.53
N ALA A 221 0.39 14.47 -10.18
CA ALA A 221 -0.86 14.28 -10.90
C ALA A 221 -0.83 15.10 -12.19
N VAL A 222 -1.62 14.70 -13.18
CA VAL A 222 -1.82 15.49 -14.40
C VAL A 222 -2.71 16.67 -14.07
N ALA A 223 -2.29 17.88 -14.39
CA ALA A 223 -3.12 19.07 -14.22
C ALA A 223 -4.37 18.99 -15.10
N LYS A 224 -5.49 19.54 -14.64
CA LYS A 224 -6.77 19.53 -15.37
C LYS A 224 -6.66 20.07 -16.81
N ASN A 225 -5.77 21.04 -17.02
CA ASN A 225 -5.53 21.66 -18.35
C ASN A 225 -4.13 21.30 -18.86
N ALA A 226 -3.62 20.13 -18.54
CA ALA A 226 -2.32 19.70 -19.00
C ALA A 226 -2.26 19.65 -20.53
N VAL A 227 -1.14 20.11 -21.06
CA VAL A 227 -0.80 20.00 -22.48
C VAL A 227 0.06 18.78 -22.67
N CYS A 228 -0.32 17.91 -23.60
CA CYS A 228 0.50 16.79 -24.00
C CYS A 228 1.18 17.08 -25.34
N GLY A 229 2.45 16.74 -25.46
CA GLY A 229 3.22 17.01 -26.66
C GLY A 229 4.24 15.93 -26.97
N LEU A 230 4.51 15.76 -28.27
CA LEU A 230 5.68 15.04 -28.75
C LEU A 230 6.77 16.06 -29.02
N TYR A 231 7.97 15.75 -28.59
CA TYR A 231 9.14 16.60 -28.78
C TYR A 231 10.10 15.90 -29.74
N ASN A 232 10.69 16.65 -30.63
CA ASN A 232 11.83 16.16 -31.43
C ASN A 232 13.13 16.29 -30.63
N ASP A 233 14.21 15.76 -31.13
CA ASP A 233 15.54 15.79 -30.49
C ASP A 233 16.07 17.22 -30.31
N ASP A 234 15.57 18.20 -31.08
CA ASP A 234 15.91 19.63 -30.96
C ASP A 234 15.08 20.33 -29.86
N GLY A 235 14.23 19.60 -29.13
CA GLY A 235 13.39 20.13 -28.06
C GLY A 235 12.20 20.97 -28.56
N GLN A 236 11.90 20.95 -29.85
CA GLN A 236 10.72 21.61 -30.39
C GLN A 236 9.50 20.72 -30.20
N ALA A 237 8.48 21.26 -29.52
CA ALA A 237 7.23 20.57 -29.30
C ALA A 237 6.39 20.56 -30.58
N THR A 238 5.98 19.40 -31.02
CA THR A 238 4.81 19.28 -31.88
C THR A 238 3.60 19.12 -30.96
N ILE A 239 2.84 20.18 -30.74
CA ILE A 239 1.62 20.12 -29.94
C ILE A 239 0.63 19.25 -30.70
N LEU A 240 0.30 18.10 -30.12
CA LEU A 240 -0.78 17.26 -30.64
C LEU A 240 -2.10 17.86 -30.13
N GLN A 241 -2.77 18.62 -30.97
CA GLN A 241 -3.99 19.35 -30.61
C GLN A 241 -5.21 18.46 -30.29
N ASP A 242 -5.11 17.14 -30.43
CA ASP A 242 -6.23 16.22 -30.22
C ASP A 242 -5.79 14.93 -29.49
N LEU A 243 -5.25 15.08 -28.27
CA LEU A 243 -5.07 13.92 -27.39
C LEU A 243 -6.33 13.70 -26.52
N SER A 244 -7.47 13.47 -27.17
CA SER A 244 -8.69 13.04 -26.48
C SER A 244 -8.65 11.59 -25.96
N LEU A 245 -7.50 10.90 -26.07
CA LEU A 245 -7.35 9.48 -25.75
C LEU A 245 -6.07 9.18 -24.96
N ILE A 246 -5.79 9.95 -23.90
CA ILE A 246 -4.80 9.55 -22.93
C ILE A 246 -5.50 8.73 -21.85
N HIS A 247 -5.20 7.44 -21.79
CA HIS A 247 -5.57 6.62 -20.66
C HIS A 247 -4.49 6.76 -19.58
N ILE A 248 -4.83 7.46 -18.49
CA ILE A 248 -3.92 7.61 -17.34
C ILE A 248 -4.18 6.44 -16.40
N SER A 249 -3.21 5.54 -16.28
CA SER A 249 -3.20 4.55 -15.20
C SER A 249 -2.57 5.18 -13.96
N GLU A 250 -3.28 5.21 -12.84
CA GLU A 250 -2.63 5.51 -11.57
C GLU A 250 -1.70 4.36 -11.20
N PRO A 251 -0.50 4.65 -10.65
CA PRO A 251 0.43 3.59 -10.28
C PRO A 251 -0.20 2.69 -9.24
N THR A 252 -0.34 1.41 -9.58
CA THR A 252 -0.65 0.39 -8.58
C THR A 252 0.54 0.31 -7.64
N ARG A 253 0.34 0.71 -6.39
CA ARG A 253 1.36 0.59 -5.36
C ARG A 253 1.70 -0.90 -5.20
N PRO A 254 3.01 -1.30 -5.16
CA PRO A 254 3.38 -2.66 -4.82
C PRO A 254 2.77 -3.03 -3.48
N GLU A 255 2.14 -4.20 -3.39
CA GLU A 255 1.63 -4.74 -2.13
C GLU A 255 2.82 -4.88 -1.17
N PRO A 256 2.72 -4.40 0.08
CA PRO A 256 3.79 -4.58 1.06
C PRO A 256 3.94 -6.07 1.36
N ILE A 257 5.16 -6.57 1.23
CA ILE A 257 5.55 -7.96 1.51
C ILE A 257 5.58 -8.20 3.03
#